data_7761fcbfaee6a7fb1f53d548f195296b
#
_entry.id   7761fcbfaee6a7fb1f53d548f195296b
#
_cell.length_a   1.000
_cell.length_b   1.000
_cell.length_c   1.000
_cell.angle_alpha   90.00
_cell.angle_beta   90.00
_cell.angle_gamma   90.00
#
_symmetry.space_group_name_H-M   'P 1'
#
loop_
_entity.id
_entity.type
_entity.pdbx_description
1 polymer ?
#
loop_
_entity_poly.entity_id
_entity_poly.type
_entity_poly.pdbx_seq_one_letter_code
_entity_poly.pdbx_strand_id
1 'polypeptide(L)'
;MRKFFCFIWLVCLTFSVGAQEVLSLDSCRALAIANNKELLISQEKINSAHYQRKAAFTNYLPDISATGGYMRTQKEISLLSDAQKGALGSMGTQVSGAMQNGIQGILTQHPELTQNPQFMALIQALGSVDVASPLNGLGNSLVDAFRTDTRNMYAGALTLTQPLYMGGKIRAYNKITKYAEELARQQHDSGLQDVILSTDQAYWQVVSLASKKKLAEGYLKLLQKLESDVDKMIAEGVATKADGLSVKVRVNEAEMTLTKVEDGLSLSRMLLCQLCGLDLSSPITLKDEREDDLSPDPVAANGIDLNTVYATRPEVRSLELATEIYKQKVNVTRSEYLPSLALMGSYMMTNPSVFNGFEKKFKGMWNVGVVLQVPIWHWGEGMYKVKAAKAEARIAQYQLDDAKEKIELQVNQSVFKVNEAAKKLIMAEKNLEKADENLRYATLGFEEGVIAASNVLEAHTAWLSAQSEKIDAQIDVKLTDIYPVSYTHLRAH
;
A
#
# COMPACT_ATOMS: atom_id res chain seq x y z
N MET A 1 10.70 53.78 41.09
CA MET A 1 10.65 54.49 39.79
C MET A 1 10.39 53.47 38.71
N ARG A 2 9.14 53.47 38.26
CA ARG A 2 8.60 52.57 37.26
C ARG A 2 9.06 53.02 35.89
N LYS A 3 9.74 52.18 35.11
CA LYS A 3 9.96 52.41 33.69
C LYS A 3 8.98 51.52 32.91
N PHE A 4 8.00 52.14 32.30
CA PHE A 4 7.11 51.61 31.30
C PHE A 4 7.94 51.27 30.06
N PHE A 5 7.97 50.00 29.68
CA PHE A 5 8.41 49.55 28.36
C PHE A 5 7.16 49.27 27.52
N CYS A 6 6.83 50.24 26.67
CA CYS A 6 5.86 50.04 25.59
C CYS A 6 6.46 49.07 24.56
N PHE A 7 6.00 47.82 24.54
CA PHE A 7 6.30 46.89 23.49
C PHE A 7 5.27 47.10 22.37
N ILE A 8 5.67 47.85 21.32
CA ILE A 8 4.93 47.99 20.09
C ILE A 8 5.00 46.63 19.39
N TRP A 9 3.91 45.87 19.49
CA TRP A 9 3.70 44.66 18.74
C TRP A 9 3.38 45.07 17.30
N LEU A 10 4.42 45.18 16.46
CA LEU A 10 4.28 45.35 15.00
C LEU A 10 3.74 44.03 14.45
N VAL A 11 2.43 43.93 14.35
CA VAL A 11 1.75 42.86 13.62
C VAL A 11 2.10 43.06 12.13
N CYS A 12 3.13 42.44 11.66
CA CYS A 12 3.33 42.19 10.25
C CYS A 12 2.21 41.26 9.78
N LEU A 13 1.09 41.83 9.39
CA LEU A 13 0.16 41.20 8.46
C LEU A 13 0.93 40.96 7.15
N THR A 14 1.58 39.82 7.04
CA THR A 14 1.97 39.29 5.75
C THR A 14 0.66 38.97 5.02
N PHE A 15 0.15 39.94 4.27
CA PHE A 15 -0.72 39.63 3.15
C PHE A 15 0.08 38.68 2.28
N SER A 16 -0.23 37.41 2.37
CA SER A 16 0.06 36.45 1.32
C SER A 16 -0.74 36.92 0.12
N VAL A 17 -0.17 37.86 -0.65
CA VAL A 17 -0.55 37.99 -2.04
C VAL A 17 -0.29 36.58 -2.59
N GLY A 18 -1.34 35.86 -2.86
CA GLY A 18 -1.29 34.59 -3.54
C GLY A 18 -0.69 34.83 -4.91
N ALA A 19 0.63 34.92 -4.98
CA ALA A 19 1.33 34.78 -6.23
C ALA A 19 0.92 33.42 -6.76
N GLN A 20 0.18 33.42 -7.86
CA GLN A 20 -0.24 32.22 -8.56
C GLN A 20 1.04 31.47 -8.91
N GLU A 21 1.34 30.43 -8.14
CA GLU A 21 2.60 29.69 -8.24
C GLU A 21 2.59 28.93 -9.56
N VAL A 22 3.51 29.31 -10.44
CA VAL A 22 3.66 28.64 -11.72
C VAL A 22 4.44 27.35 -11.49
N LEU A 23 3.75 26.23 -11.56
CA LEU A 23 4.33 24.92 -11.34
C LEU A 23 4.88 24.33 -12.64
N SER A 24 6.13 23.86 -12.60
CA SER A 24 6.70 23.01 -13.64
C SER A 24 6.36 21.54 -13.38
N LEU A 25 6.53 20.69 -14.38
CA LEU A 25 6.37 19.23 -14.23
C LEU A 25 7.25 18.68 -13.10
N ASP A 26 8.51 19.11 -13.03
CA ASP A 26 9.44 18.65 -11.99
C ASP A 26 9.04 19.15 -10.60
N SER A 27 8.48 20.37 -10.50
CA SER A 27 7.93 20.88 -9.24
C SER A 27 6.72 20.06 -8.78
N CYS A 28 5.83 19.67 -9.70
CA CYS A 28 4.67 18.83 -9.40
C CYS A 28 5.13 17.42 -8.93
N ARG A 29 6.13 16.82 -9.60
CA ARG A 29 6.72 15.55 -9.18
C ARG A 29 7.31 15.64 -7.77
N ALA A 30 8.10 16.69 -7.48
CA ALA A 30 8.70 16.89 -6.17
C ALA A 30 7.64 17.05 -5.07
N LEU A 31 6.59 17.80 -5.32
CA LEU A 31 5.46 17.96 -4.38
C LEU A 31 4.72 16.64 -4.18
N ALA A 32 4.45 15.90 -5.25
CA ALA A 32 3.80 14.59 -5.17
C ALA A 32 4.64 13.60 -4.35
N ILE A 33 5.94 13.51 -4.61
CA ILE A 33 6.85 12.63 -3.84
C ILE A 33 6.86 13.01 -2.35
N ALA A 34 6.85 14.31 -2.03
CA ALA A 34 6.91 14.76 -0.64
C ALA A 34 5.60 14.58 0.13
N ASN A 35 4.45 14.74 -0.53
CA ASN A 35 3.16 14.91 0.16
C ASN A 35 2.14 13.81 -0.14
N ASN A 36 2.37 12.95 -1.14
CA ASN A 36 1.40 11.93 -1.54
C ASN A 36 1.17 10.92 -0.41
N LYS A 37 -0.11 10.71 -0.07
CA LYS A 37 -0.50 9.83 1.04
C LYS A 37 -0.18 8.36 0.79
N GLU A 38 -0.19 7.90 -0.45
CA GLU A 38 0.14 6.51 -0.79
C GLU A 38 1.62 6.23 -0.53
N LEU A 39 2.52 7.19 -0.82
CA LEU A 39 3.94 7.06 -0.50
C LEU A 39 4.19 7.09 1.01
N LEU A 40 3.51 7.97 1.75
CA LEU A 40 3.60 7.99 3.22
C LEU A 40 3.10 6.66 3.82
N ILE A 41 2.00 6.11 3.32
CA ILE A 41 1.49 4.78 3.73
C ILE A 41 2.51 3.68 3.40
N SER A 42 3.11 3.70 2.23
CA SER A 42 4.11 2.70 1.84
C SER A 42 5.39 2.80 2.68
N GLN A 43 5.80 4.01 3.07
CA GLN A 43 6.89 4.23 4.02
C GLN A 43 6.58 3.63 5.41
N GLU A 44 5.36 3.80 5.91
CA GLU A 44 4.95 3.17 7.18
C GLU A 44 4.87 1.64 7.08
N LYS A 45 4.57 1.08 5.91
CA LYS A 45 4.67 -0.37 5.68
C LYS A 45 6.13 -0.86 5.81
N ILE A 46 7.12 -0.10 5.33
CA ILE A 46 8.54 -0.41 5.53
C ILE A 46 8.88 -0.40 7.02
N ASN A 47 8.45 0.65 7.75
CA ASN A 47 8.67 0.76 9.19
C ASN A 47 8.04 -0.44 9.94
N SER A 48 6.82 -0.82 9.59
CA SER A 48 6.14 -1.99 10.14
C SER A 48 6.94 -3.28 9.89
N ALA A 49 7.36 -3.52 8.65
CA ALA A 49 8.15 -4.70 8.28
C ALA A 49 9.51 -4.73 9.01
N HIS A 50 10.15 -3.57 9.18
CA HIS A 50 11.39 -3.42 9.95
C HIS A 50 11.21 -3.84 11.40
N TYR A 51 10.15 -3.38 12.08
CA TYR A 51 9.87 -3.78 13.45
C TYR A 51 9.46 -5.26 13.56
N GLN A 52 8.72 -5.80 12.58
CA GLN A 52 8.44 -7.24 12.52
C GLN A 52 9.70 -8.08 12.39
N ARG A 53 10.69 -7.62 11.61
CA ARG A 53 12.00 -8.26 11.52
C ARG A 53 12.74 -8.22 12.86
N LYS A 54 12.72 -7.09 13.57
CA LYS A 54 13.29 -6.99 14.92
C LYS A 54 12.58 -7.93 15.89
N ALA A 55 11.25 -7.97 15.85
CA ALA A 55 10.45 -8.90 16.66
C ALA A 55 10.77 -10.36 16.33
N ALA A 56 10.97 -10.71 15.04
CA ALA A 56 11.38 -12.06 14.65
C ALA A 56 12.74 -12.47 15.21
N PHE A 57 13.67 -11.51 15.35
CA PHE A 57 14.97 -11.77 15.96
C PHE A 57 14.86 -12.11 17.44
N THR A 58 13.90 -11.54 18.19
CA THR A 58 13.72 -11.84 19.61
C THR A 58 13.36 -13.30 19.87
N ASN A 59 12.90 -14.05 18.86
CA ASN A 59 12.67 -15.48 18.96
C ASN A 59 13.95 -16.32 19.21
N TYR A 60 15.13 -15.72 19.06
CA TYR A 60 16.39 -16.32 19.47
C TYR A 60 16.71 -16.11 20.95
N LEU A 61 16.05 -15.17 21.60
CA LEU A 61 16.31 -14.77 22.97
C LEU A 61 15.46 -15.58 23.96
N PRO A 62 15.85 -15.65 25.25
CA PRO A 62 15.01 -16.25 26.27
C PRO A 62 13.70 -15.48 26.45
N ASP A 63 12.62 -16.22 26.55
CA ASP A 63 11.32 -15.68 26.99
C ASP A 63 11.18 -15.86 28.50
N ILE A 64 10.82 -14.78 29.20
CA ILE A 64 10.62 -14.77 30.65
C ILE A 64 9.17 -14.37 30.90
N SER A 65 8.43 -15.26 31.55
CA SER A 65 7.04 -15.04 31.92
C SER A 65 6.83 -15.24 33.41
N ALA A 66 5.90 -14.46 33.99
CA ALA A 66 5.44 -14.60 35.35
C ALA A 66 3.97 -14.93 35.38
N THR A 67 3.60 -15.96 36.14
CA THR A 67 2.22 -16.33 36.36
C THR A 67 1.91 -16.33 37.84
N GLY A 68 0.71 -15.91 38.23
CA GLY A 68 0.28 -15.89 39.62
C GLY A 68 -1.19 -16.28 39.71
N GLY A 69 -1.52 -17.05 40.75
CA GLY A 69 -2.88 -17.48 41.00
C GLY A 69 -3.24 -17.45 42.48
N TYR A 70 -4.47 -17.13 42.77
CA TYR A 70 -5.10 -17.31 44.07
C TYR A 70 -6.28 -18.24 43.96
N MET A 71 -6.33 -19.23 44.82
CA MET A 71 -7.43 -20.17 44.87
C MET A 71 -7.98 -20.25 46.30
N ARG A 72 -9.30 -20.11 46.44
CA ARG A 72 -9.96 -20.32 47.69
C ARG A 72 -10.84 -21.56 47.60
N THR A 73 -10.61 -22.49 48.54
CA THR A 73 -11.42 -23.70 48.66
C THR A 73 -12.48 -23.52 49.76
N GLN A 74 -13.63 -24.18 49.59
CA GLN A 74 -14.77 -24.04 50.52
C GLN A 74 -14.52 -24.70 51.85
N LYS A 75 -13.76 -25.78 51.88
CA LYS A 75 -13.48 -26.59 53.10
C LYS A 75 -11.98 -26.73 53.31
N GLU A 76 -11.58 -26.83 54.57
CA GLU A 76 -10.24 -27.29 54.90
C GLU A 76 -10.07 -28.75 54.40
N ILE A 77 -8.93 -29.02 53.83
CA ILE A 77 -8.55 -30.37 53.40
C ILE A 77 -8.09 -31.12 54.66
N SER A 78 -9.03 -31.78 55.33
CA SER A 78 -8.79 -32.59 56.52
C SER A 78 -8.47 -34.02 56.12
N LEU A 79 -7.39 -34.55 56.67
CA LEU A 79 -6.70 -35.75 56.23
C LEU A 79 -7.31 -37.09 56.73
N LEU A 80 -8.55 -37.09 57.26
CA LEU A 80 -9.00 -38.25 58.07
C LEU A 80 -10.08 -39.12 57.40
N SER A 81 -10.53 -38.88 56.16
CA SER A 81 -11.47 -39.77 55.47
C SER A 81 -11.00 -40.12 54.04
N ASP A 82 -11.27 -41.35 53.57
CA ASP A 82 -10.87 -41.83 52.24
C ASP A 82 -11.50 -41.00 51.08
N ALA A 83 -12.65 -40.40 51.29
CA ALA A 83 -13.24 -39.47 50.33
C ALA A 83 -12.40 -38.19 50.14
N GLN A 84 -11.65 -37.78 51.13
CA GLN A 84 -10.82 -36.58 51.12
C GLN A 84 -9.44 -36.83 50.52
N LYS A 85 -8.93 -38.04 50.60
CA LYS A 85 -7.69 -38.45 49.87
C LYS A 85 -7.91 -38.37 48.36
N GLY A 86 -9.12 -38.74 47.90
CA GLY A 86 -9.49 -38.58 46.48
C GLY A 86 -9.55 -37.14 46.01
N ALA A 87 -10.00 -36.19 46.87
CA ALA A 87 -10.02 -34.78 46.54
C ALA A 87 -8.62 -34.16 46.46
N LEU A 88 -7.70 -34.58 47.31
CA LEU A 88 -6.29 -34.17 47.26
C LEU A 88 -5.55 -34.72 46.07
N GLY A 89 -5.84 -35.98 45.65
CA GLY A 89 -5.27 -36.55 44.43
C GLY A 89 -5.72 -35.81 43.13
N SER A 90 -6.87 -35.13 43.19
CA SER A 90 -7.40 -34.33 42.06
C SER A 90 -6.93 -32.88 42.06
N MET A 91 -6.26 -32.40 43.10
CA MET A 91 -5.83 -30.99 43.23
C MET A 91 -4.78 -30.59 42.20
N GLY A 92 -3.88 -31.47 41.86
CA GLY A 92 -2.95 -31.22 40.79
C GLY A 92 -3.59 -31.09 39.41
N THR A 93 -4.66 -31.84 39.17
CA THR A 93 -5.44 -31.74 37.95
C THR A 93 -6.22 -30.43 37.89
N GLN A 94 -6.69 -29.91 39.05
CA GLN A 94 -7.42 -28.61 39.12
C GLN A 94 -6.44 -27.45 38.90
N VAL A 95 -5.21 -27.49 39.44
CA VAL A 95 -4.21 -26.44 39.21
C VAL A 95 -3.73 -26.50 37.75
N SER A 96 -3.55 -27.65 37.14
CA SER A 96 -3.25 -27.84 35.74
C SER A 96 -4.39 -27.31 34.86
N GLY A 97 -5.64 -27.55 35.22
CA GLY A 97 -6.81 -27.00 34.51
C GLY A 97 -6.95 -25.49 34.63
N ALA A 98 -6.67 -24.92 35.82
CA ALA A 98 -6.66 -23.47 36.02
C ALA A 98 -5.51 -22.80 35.23
N MET A 99 -4.37 -23.47 35.14
CA MET A 99 -3.25 -23.02 34.33
C MET A 99 -3.58 -23.10 32.83
N GLN A 100 -4.24 -24.18 32.37
CA GLN A 100 -4.76 -24.29 31.01
C GLN A 100 -5.87 -23.27 30.71
N ASN A 101 -6.76 -23.04 31.66
CA ASN A 101 -7.82 -22.03 31.53
C ASN A 101 -7.25 -20.59 31.57
N GLY A 102 -6.19 -20.34 32.37
CA GLY A 102 -5.45 -19.08 32.37
C GLY A 102 -4.76 -18.84 31.02
N ILE A 103 -4.17 -19.87 30.46
CA ILE A 103 -3.57 -19.84 29.13
C ILE A 103 -4.66 -19.58 28.05
N GLN A 104 -5.81 -20.26 28.14
CA GLN A 104 -6.95 -19.98 27.25
C GLN A 104 -7.53 -18.58 27.46
N GLY A 105 -7.55 -18.07 28.70
CA GLY A 105 -7.97 -16.69 29.02
C GLY A 105 -7.05 -15.64 28.37
N ILE A 106 -5.74 -15.86 28.42
CA ILE A 106 -4.76 -15.01 27.72
C ILE A 106 -4.95 -15.10 26.21
N LEU A 107 -5.20 -16.29 25.68
CA LEU A 107 -5.49 -16.51 24.25
C LEU A 107 -6.80 -15.82 23.81
N THR A 108 -7.78 -15.72 24.71
CA THR A 108 -9.07 -15.06 24.41
C THR A 108 -8.95 -13.54 24.49
N GLN A 109 -8.08 -13.01 25.34
CA GLN A 109 -7.83 -11.57 25.45
C GLN A 109 -6.88 -11.03 24.38
N HIS A 110 -6.04 -11.90 23.81
CA HIS A 110 -5.05 -11.56 22.78
C HIS A 110 -5.13 -12.52 21.59
N PRO A 111 -6.18 -12.42 20.75
CA PRO A 111 -6.39 -13.32 19.60
C PRO A 111 -5.22 -13.30 18.60
N GLU A 112 -4.49 -12.18 18.53
CA GLU A 112 -3.28 -12.03 17.71
C GLU A 112 -2.18 -13.02 18.08
N LEU A 113 -2.10 -13.45 19.33
CA LEU A 113 -1.11 -14.42 19.80
C LEU A 113 -1.41 -15.85 19.31
N THR A 114 -2.65 -16.16 18.94
CA THR A 114 -3.03 -17.47 18.37
C THR A 114 -2.51 -17.69 16.97
N GLN A 115 -2.16 -16.60 16.24
CA GLN A 115 -1.60 -16.67 14.88
C GLN A 115 -0.07 -16.81 14.89
N ASN A 116 0.57 -16.72 16.03
CA ASN A 116 2.01 -16.94 16.17
C ASN A 116 2.29 -18.44 16.44
N PRO A 117 2.80 -19.22 15.45
CA PRO A 117 3.02 -20.66 15.60
C PRO A 117 3.99 -20.99 16.72
N GLN A 118 4.91 -20.07 17.05
CA GLN A 118 5.93 -20.26 18.09
C GLN A 118 5.34 -20.06 19.48
N PHE A 119 4.40 -19.11 19.63
CA PHE A 119 3.66 -18.95 20.88
C PHE A 119 2.77 -20.17 21.15
N MET A 120 2.15 -20.73 20.12
CA MET A 120 1.36 -21.96 20.24
C MET A 120 2.22 -23.19 20.55
N ALA A 121 3.40 -23.29 19.95
CA ALA A 121 4.36 -24.35 20.28
C ALA A 121 4.88 -24.23 21.72
N LEU A 122 5.08 -22.99 22.21
CA LEU A 122 5.45 -22.72 23.60
C LEU A 122 4.31 -23.10 24.57
N ILE A 123 3.08 -22.76 24.24
CA ILE A 123 1.88 -23.17 25.00
C ILE A 123 1.74 -24.69 25.01
N GLN A 124 2.01 -25.35 23.89
CA GLN A 124 1.94 -26.80 23.79
C GLN A 124 3.08 -27.47 24.58
N ALA A 125 4.29 -26.88 24.56
CA ALA A 125 5.41 -27.32 25.41
C ALA A 125 5.12 -27.09 26.90
N LEU A 126 4.52 -25.94 27.26
CA LEU A 126 4.05 -25.67 28.63
C LEU A 126 2.91 -26.60 29.07
N GLY A 127 2.00 -26.94 28.15
CA GLY A 127 0.91 -27.90 28.39
C GLY A 127 1.37 -29.36 28.50
N SER A 128 2.56 -29.70 27.98
CA SER A 128 3.15 -31.02 28.07
C SER A 128 4.04 -31.20 29.30
N VAL A 129 4.39 -30.13 30.01
CA VAL A 129 5.05 -30.22 31.31
C VAL A 129 4.02 -30.78 32.31
N ASP A 130 4.24 -32.00 32.77
CA ASP A 130 3.40 -32.63 33.79
C ASP A 130 3.52 -31.88 35.12
N VAL A 131 2.80 -30.75 35.23
CA VAL A 131 2.65 -30.00 36.49
C VAL A 131 1.67 -30.74 37.41
N ALA A 132 0.86 -31.64 36.84
CA ALA A 132 -0.13 -32.41 37.57
C ALA A 132 0.51 -33.50 38.46
N SER A 133 1.55 -34.21 37.97
CA SER A 133 2.17 -35.27 38.74
C SER A 133 2.91 -34.79 39.99
N PRO A 134 3.69 -33.69 39.96
CA PRO A 134 4.28 -33.14 41.17
C PRO A 134 3.20 -32.67 42.18
N LEU A 135 2.15 -32.04 41.70
CA LEU A 135 1.05 -31.55 42.55
C LEU A 135 0.19 -32.67 43.09
N ASN A 136 -0.05 -33.75 42.32
CA ASN A 136 -0.72 -34.97 42.81
C ASN A 136 0.18 -35.75 43.78
N GLY A 137 1.49 -35.80 43.54
CA GLY A 137 2.49 -36.33 44.49
C GLY A 137 2.50 -35.55 45.80
N LEU A 138 2.34 -34.21 45.70
CA LEU A 138 2.18 -33.33 46.86
C LEU A 138 0.85 -33.53 47.57
N GLY A 139 -0.25 -33.78 46.82
CA GLY A 139 -1.53 -34.16 47.39
C GLY A 139 -1.41 -35.42 48.26
N ASN A 140 -0.65 -36.41 47.83
CA ASN A 140 -0.36 -37.60 48.62
C ASN A 140 0.53 -37.28 49.84
N SER A 141 1.52 -36.36 49.68
CA SER A 141 2.33 -35.90 50.82
C SER A 141 1.55 -35.03 51.80
N LEU A 142 0.45 -34.42 51.35
CA LEU A 142 -0.51 -33.71 52.18
C LEU A 142 -1.35 -34.63 53.08
N VAL A 143 -1.60 -35.86 52.64
CA VAL A 143 -2.24 -36.88 53.47
C VAL A 143 -1.40 -37.20 54.69
N ASP A 144 -0.11 -37.15 54.56
CA ASP A 144 0.84 -37.42 55.63
C ASP A 144 1.25 -36.19 56.47
N ALA A 145 1.05 -34.98 55.95
CA ALA A 145 1.41 -33.74 56.62
C ALA A 145 0.21 -32.99 57.21
N PHE A 146 0.07 -33.10 58.45
CA PHE A 146 -0.86 -32.48 59.40
C PHE A 146 -1.57 -31.17 59.06
N ARG A 147 -2.88 -31.11 59.40
CA ARG A 147 -3.72 -29.96 59.87
C ARG A 147 -3.32 -28.54 59.48
N THR A 148 -3.05 -28.26 58.22
CA THR A 148 -2.81 -26.90 57.78
C THR A 148 -4.03 -26.38 57.03
N ASP A 149 -4.47 -25.17 57.38
CA ASP A 149 -5.57 -24.51 56.68
C ASP A 149 -5.16 -24.17 55.25
N THR A 150 -5.64 -24.97 54.31
CA THR A 150 -5.40 -24.83 52.87
C THR A 150 -6.54 -24.12 52.13
N ARG A 151 -7.46 -23.45 52.87
CA ARG A 151 -8.58 -22.75 52.26
C ARG A 151 -8.17 -21.58 51.35
N ASN A 152 -7.03 -20.97 51.63
CA ASN A 152 -6.47 -19.91 50.83
C ASN A 152 -5.09 -20.32 50.30
N MET A 153 -4.98 -20.52 49.00
CA MET A 153 -3.74 -20.91 48.32
C MET A 153 -3.28 -19.82 47.36
N TYR A 154 -2.04 -19.49 47.48
CA TYR A 154 -1.36 -18.56 46.58
C TYR A 154 -0.27 -19.30 45.86
N ALA A 155 -0.23 -19.23 44.56
CA ALA A 155 0.84 -19.81 43.73
C ALA A 155 1.38 -18.71 42.79
N GLY A 156 2.71 -18.67 42.65
CA GLY A 156 3.37 -17.81 41.67
C GLY A 156 4.49 -18.61 41.00
N ALA A 157 4.67 -18.44 39.71
CA ALA A 157 5.78 -18.99 38.98
C ALA A 157 6.43 -17.95 38.07
N LEU A 158 7.77 -17.95 38.07
CA LEU A 158 8.58 -17.26 37.08
C LEU A 158 9.18 -18.32 36.18
N THR A 159 8.92 -18.25 34.88
CA THR A 159 9.38 -19.24 33.91
C THR A 159 10.29 -18.59 32.89
N LEU A 160 11.43 -19.20 32.60
CA LEU A 160 12.35 -18.83 31.53
C LEU A 160 12.40 -19.96 30.53
N THR A 161 12.19 -19.62 29.24
CA THR A 161 12.30 -20.59 28.14
C THR A 161 13.28 -20.07 27.10
N GLN A 162 14.36 -20.81 26.82
CA GLN A 162 15.33 -20.48 25.79
C GLN A 162 15.31 -21.57 24.70
N PRO A 163 14.85 -21.21 23.48
CA PRO A 163 14.97 -22.14 22.35
C PRO A 163 16.44 -22.35 22.00
N LEU A 164 16.90 -23.59 21.99
CA LEU A 164 18.25 -23.97 21.57
C LEU A 164 18.25 -24.44 20.10
N TYR A 165 17.25 -25.25 19.76
CA TYR A 165 17.05 -25.75 18.40
C TYR A 165 15.56 -25.98 18.13
N MET A 166 15.04 -25.44 17.04
CA MET A 166 13.62 -25.53 16.66
C MET A 166 13.47 -26.06 15.21
N GLY A 167 14.23 -27.09 14.85
CA GLY A 167 14.16 -27.65 13.49
C GLY A 167 14.53 -26.67 12.38
N GLY A 168 15.18 -25.52 12.70
CA GLY A 168 15.49 -24.46 11.76
C GLY A 168 14.39 -23.41 11.59
N LYS A 169 13.25 -23.52 12.32
CA LYS A 169 12.09 -22.64 12.24
C LYS A 169 12.45 -21.16 12.43
N ILE A 170 13.17 -20.84 13.51
CA ILE A 170 13.56 -19.46 13.85
C ILE A 170 14.43 -18.86 12.75
N ARG A 171 15.38 -19.63 12.20
CA ARG A 171 16.23 -19.17 11.10
C ARG A 171 15.44 -18.87 9.83
N ALA A 172 14.52 -19.78 9.46
CA ALA A 172 13.66 -19.60 8.28
C ALA A 172 12.72 -18.41 8.45
N TYR A 173 12.12 -18.24 9.63
CA TYR A 173 11.24 -17.11 9.96
C TYR A 173 11.98 -15.77 9.90
N ASN A 174 13.19 -15.68 10.45
CA ASN A 174 14.02 -14.49 10.34
C ASN A 174 14.40 -14.14 8.89
N LYS A 175 14.59 -15.15 8.01
CA LYS A 175 14.79 -14.93 6.59
C LYS A 175 13.51 -14.39 5.92
N ILE A 176 12.34 -14.95 6.26
CA ILE A 176 11.05 -14.48 5.75
C ILE A 176 10.85 -13.00 6.09
N THR A 177 11.06 -12.61 7.34
CA THR A 177 10.87 -11.22 7.76
C THR A 177 11.91 -10.27 7.16
N LYS A 178 13.15 -10.74 6.93
CA LYS A 178 14.15 -10.00 6.18
C LYS A 178 13.70 -9.73 4.74
N TYR A 179 13.26 -10.77 4.04
CA TYR A 179 12.76 -10.63 2.67
C TYR A 179 11.47 -9.81 2.60
N ALA A 180 10.61 -9.90 3.62
CA ALA A 180 9.40 -9.08 3.71
C ALA A 180 9.70 -7.58 3.89
N GLU A 181 10.75 -7.22 4.66
CA GLU A 181 11.21 -5.82 4.75
C GLU A 181 11.75 -5.32 3.41
N GLU A 182 12.56 -6.14 2.71
CA GLU A 182 13.09 -5.81 1.39
C GLU A 182 11.96 -5.71 0.35
N LEU A 183 10.97 -6.60 0.41
CA LEU A 183 9.77 -6.57 -0.42
C LEU A 183 8.97 -5.26 -0.21
N ALA A 184 8.80 -4.84 1.04
CA ALA A 184 8.12 -3.58 1.34
C ALA A 184 8.85 -2.36 0.74
N ARG A 185 10.19 -2.37 0.70
CA ARG A 185 10.99 -1.34 0.03
C ARG A 185 10.75 -1.33 -1.48
N GLN A 186 10.79 -2.51 -2.12
CA GLN A 186 10.55 -2.60 -3.56
C GLN A 186 9.12 -2.19 -3.94
N GLN A 187 8.13 -2.48 -3.08
CA GLN A 187 6.75 -2.02 -3.26
C GLN A 187 6.63 -0.49 -3.11
N HIS A 188 7.41 0.11 -2.21
CA HIS A 188 7.50 1.57 -2.10
C HIS A 188 8.11 2.19 -3.37
N ASP A 189 9.20 1.60 -3.88
CA ASP A 189 9.86 2.07 -5.10
C ASP A 189 8.94 1.95 -6.33
N SER A 190 8.14 0.86 -6.42
CA SER A 190 7.09 0.73 -7.44
C SER A 190 6.03 1.81 -7.28
N GLY A 191 5.51 2.02 -6.07
CA GLY A 191 4.53 3.06 -5.79
C GLY A 191 5.03 4.48 -6.09
N LEU A 192 6.33 4.73 -5.89
CA LEU A 192 6.96 6.00 -6.27
C LEU A 192 6.85 6.25 -7.78
N GLN A 193 7.09 5.22 -8.60
CA GLN A 193 6.97 5.32 -10.04
C GLN A 193 5.53 5.53 -10.50
N ASP A 194 4.60 4.83 -9.88
CA ASP A 194 3.17 4.98 -10.17
C ASP A 194 2.67 6.40 -9.83
N VAL A 195 3.14 6.97 -8.73
CA VAL A 195 2.83 8.37 -8.35
C VAL A 195 3.43 9.36 -9.33
N ILE A 196 4.69 9.18 -9.75
CA ILE A 196 5.32 10.03 -10.76
C ILE A 196 4.54 9.96 -12.07
N LEU A 197 4.25 8.76 -12.56
CA LEU A 197 3.50 8.55 -13.80
C LEU A 197 2.10 9.19 -13.74
N SER A 198 1.38 8.97 -12.64
CA SER A 198 0.05 9.56 -12.44
C SER A 198 0.10 11.09 -12.38
N THR A 199 1.15 11.65 -11.76
CA THR A 199 1.36 13.09 -11.70
C THR A 199 1.66 13.66 -13.09
N ASP A 200 2.48 13.00 -13.87
CA ASP A 200 2.81 13.38 -15.24
C ASP A 200 1.56 13.36 -16.14
N GLN A 201 0.76 12.31 -16.05
CA GLN A 201 -0.50 12.20 -16.78
C GLN A 201 -1.48 13.32 -16.40
N ALA A 202 -1.64 13.59 -15.09
CA ALA A 202 -2.51 14.64 -14.61
C ALA A 202 -2.02 16.03 -15.05
N TYR A 203 -0.69 16.27 -15.03
CA TYR A 203 -0.08 17.50 -15.49
C TYR A 203 -0.41 17.76 -16.97
N TRP A 204 -0.12 16.81 -17.85
CA TRP A 204 -0.36 16.93 -19.27
C TRP A 204 -1.85 16.97 -19.62
N GLN A 205 -2.70 16.33 -18.81
CA GLN A 205 -4.15 16.46 -18.94
C GLN A 205 -4.64 17.90 -18.67
N VAL A 206 -4.09 18.58 -17.64
CA VAL A 206 -4.38 19.99 -17.36
C VAL A 206 -3.92 20.87 -18.53
N VAL A 207 -2.69 20.66 -19.03
CA VAL A 207 -2.15 21.40 -20.18
C VAL A 207 -3.01 21.21 -21.42
N SER A 208 -3.43 19.97 -21.73
CA SER A 208 -4.33 19.66 -22.83
C SER A 208 -5.65 20.44 -22.74
N LEU A 209 -6.29 20.36 -21.56
CA LEU A 209 -7.58 21.04 -21.36
C LEU A 209 -7.47 22.56 -21.34
N ALA A 210 -6.36 23.11 -20.88
CA ALA A 210 -6.10 24.55 -20.96
C ALA A 210 -5.94 25.01 -22.42
N SER A 211 -5.22 24.24 -23.25
CA SER A 211 -5.09 24.49 -24.68
C SER A 211 -6.44 24.36 -25.41
N LYS A 212 -7.22 23.34 -25.08
CA LYS A 212 -8.58 23.15 -25.62
C LYS A 212 -9.55 24.27 -25.20
N LYS A 213 -9.40 24.81 -23.98
CA LYS A 213 -10.17 25.98 -23.53
C LYS A 213 -9.87 27.18 -24.41
N LYS A 214 -8.59 27.54 -24.63
CA LYS A 214 -8.19 28.62 -25.53
C LYS A 214 -8.77 28.43 -26.94
N LEU A 215 -8.72 27.19 -27.44
CA LEU A 215 -9.29 26.82 -28.74
C LEU A 215 -10.81 27.04 -28.78
N ALA A 216 -11.54 26.56 -27.76
CA ALA A 216 -12.99 26.70 -27.64
C ALA A 216 -13.42 28.17 -27.51
N GLU A 217 -12.69 29.00 -26.74
CA GLU A 217 -12.92 30.42 -26.63
C GLU A 217 -12.71 31.15 -27.98
N GLY A 218 -11.63 30.77 -28.70
CA GLY A 218 -11.37 31.31 -30.04
C GLY A 218 -12.45 30.91 -31.03
N TYR A 219 -12.88 29.67 -31.03
CA TYR A 219 -13.96 29.16 -31.88
C TYR A 219 -15.29 29.82 -31.59
N LEU A 220 -15.67 30.03 -30.33
CA LEU A 220 -16.88 30.74 -29.95
C LEU A 220 -16.88 32.17 -30.49
N LYS A 221 -15.75 32.90 -30.37
CA LYS A 221 -15.60 34.25 -30.91
C LYS A 221 -15.78 34.28 -32.44
N LEU A 222 -15.24 33.28 -33.15
CA LEU A 222 -15.41 33.18 -34.61
C LEU A 222 -16.88 32.96 -34.99
N LEU A 223 -17.58 32.07 -34.25
CA LEU A 223 -19.01 31.82 -34.49
C LEU A 223 -19.90 33.03 -34.17
N GLN A 224 -19.61 33.75 -33.09
CA GLN A 224 -20.31 35.01 -32.73
C GLN A 224 -20.11 36.08 -33.79
N LYS A 225 -18.90 36.18 -34.39
CA LYS A 225 -18.66 37.06 -35.53
C LYS A 225 -19.49 36.65 -36.73
N LEU A 226 -19.49 35.36 -37.08
CA LEU A 226 -20.29 34.83 -38.18
C LEU A 226 -21.80 35.07 -37.97
N GLU A 227 -22.32 34.92 -36.75
CA GLU A 227 -23.70 35.26 -36.39
C GLU A 227 -24.03 36.71 -36.71
N SER A 228 -23.15 37.63 -36.23
CA SER A 228 -23.33 39.06 -36.51
C SER A 228 -23.32 39.39 -38.01
N ASP A 229 -22.46 38.74 -38.79
CA ASP A 229 -22.35 38.98 -40.21
C ASP A 229 -23.55 38.39 -40.95
N VAL A 230 -24.01 37.18 -40.59
CA VAL A 230 -25.25 36.58 -41.15
C VAL A 230 -26.49 37.39 -40.78
N ASP A 231 -26.62 37.94 -39.56
CA ASP A 231 -27.74 38.79 -39.16
C ASP A 231 -27.80 40.10 -40.01
N LYS A 232 -26.64 40.70 -40.38
CA LYS A 232 -26.58 41.83 -41.33
C LYS A 232 -27.04 41.43 -42.73
N MET A 233 -26.57 40.27 -43.23
CA MET A 233 -26.96 39.73 -44.54
C MET A 233 -28.46 39.45 -44.62
N ILE A 234 -29.07 39.01 -43.53
CA ILE A 234 -30.54 38.82 -43.44
C ILE A 234 -31.25 40.17 -43.51
N ALA A 235 -30.74 41.21 -42.86
CA ALA A 235 -31.34 42.56 -42.89
C ALA A 235 -31.28 43.15 -44.29
N GLU A 236 -30.25 42.84 -45.07
CA GLU A 236 -30.09 43.25 -46.48
C GLU A 236 -30.79 42.32 -47.48
N GLY A 237 -31.40 41.22 -47.00
CA GLY A 237 -32.13 40.27 -47.85
C GLY A 237 -31.24 39.26 -48.62
N VAL A 238 -29.97 39.18 -48.32
CA VAL A 238 -28.99 38.30 -48.97
C VAL A 238 -28.93 36.89 -48.36
N ALA A 239 -29.28 36.75 -47.05
CA ALA A 239 -29.33 35.47 -46.36
C ALA A 239 -30.76 35.19 -45.83
N THR A 240 -31.06 33.92 -45.54
CA THR A 240 -32.36 33.50 -45.03
C THR A 240 -32.39 33.46 -43.50
N LYS A 241 -33.59 33.57 -42.90
CA LYS A 241 -33.79 33.35 -41.46
C LYS A 241 -33.33 31.95 -40.99
N ALA A 242 -33.40 30.93 -41.88
CA ALA A 242 -32.94 29.60 -41.59
C ALA A 242 -31.40 29.54 -41.40
N ASP A 243 -30.65 30.27 -42.22
CA ASP A 243 -29.21 30.42 -42.08
C ASP A 243 -28.84 31.00 -40.72
N GLY A 244 -29.49 32.10 -40.31
CA GLY A 244 -29.29 32.74 -39.03
C GLY A 244 -29.60 31.82 -37.85
N LEU A 245 -30.68 31.06 -37.92
CA LEU A 245 -31.02 30.07 -36.87
C LEU A 245 -29.98 28.94 -36.80
N SER A 246 -29.46 28.49 -37.93
CA SER A 246 -28.41 27.47 -37.98
C SER A 246 -27.12 27.93 -37.31
N VAL A 247 -26.70 29.18 -37.54
CA VAL A 247 -25.55 29.79 -36.88
C VAL A 247 -25.77 29.91 -35.36
N LYS A 248 -26.96 30.36 -34.93
CA LYS A 248 -27.32 30.50 -33.50
C LYS A 248 -27.28 29.17 -32.77
N VAL A 249 -27.73 28.09 -33.39
CA VAL A 249 -27.60 26.72 -32.85
C VAL A 249 -26.13 26.38 -32.65
N ARG A 250 -25.23 26.67 -33.59
CA ARG A 250 -23.81 26.42 -33.49
C ARG A 250 -23.13 27.26 -32.39
N VAL A 251 -23.53 28.50 -32.21
CA VAL A 251 -23.04 29.36 -31.10
C VAL A 251 -23.39 28.71 -29.76
N ASN A 252 -24.65 28.30 -29.56
CA ASN A 252 -25.08 27.63 -28.35
C ASN A 252 -24.31 26.29 -28.08
N GLU A 253 -24.06 25.49 -29.14
CA GLU A 253 -23.24 24.27 -29.05
C GLU A 253 -21.80 24.57 -28.63
N ALA A 254 -21.22 25.66 -29.15
CA ALA A 254 -19.88 26.11 -28.78
C ALA A 254 -19.82 26.59 -27.33
N GLU A 255 -20.83 27.34 -26.84
CA GLU A 255 -20.93 27.75 -25.43
C GLU A 255 -21.04 26.55 -24.50
N MET A 256 -21.88 25.56 -24.83
CA MET A 256 -21.95 24.31 -24.05
C MET A 256 -20.63 23.55 -24.06
N THR A 257 -19.91 23.54 -25.17
CA THR A 257 -18.61 22.90 -25.30
C THR A 257 -17.56 23.58 -24.44
N LEU A 258 -17.52 24.92 -24.47
CA LEU A 258 -16.63 25.72 -23.61
C LEU A 258 -16.88 25.45 -22.14
N THR A 259 -18.15 25.42 -21.69
CA THR A 259 -18.50 25.09 -20.30
C THR A 259 -17.98 23.69 -19.90
N LYS A 260 -18.18 22.69 -20.77
CA LYS A 260 -17.67 21.31 -20.50
C LYS A 260 -16.15 21.27 -20.36
N VAL A 261 -15.42 22.05 -21.18
CA VAL A 261 -13.96 22.09 -21.11
C VAL A 261 -13.50 22.83 -19.86
N GLU A 262 -14.19 23.92 -19.45
CA GLU A 262 -13.91 24.64 -18.20
C GLU A 262 -14.11 23.76 -16.96
N ASP A 263 -15.21 23.03 -16.91
CA ASP A 263 -15.49 22.07 -15.84
C ASP A 263 -14.42 20.96 -15.82
N GLY A 264 -14.08 20.42 -17.00
CA GLY A 264 -13.03 19.40 -17.14
C GLY A 264 -11.66 19.90 -16.68
N LEU A 265 -11.30 21.12 -17.01
CA LEU A 265 -10.05 21.77 -16.57
C LEU A 265 -10.03 21.96 -15.05
N SER A 266 -11.14 22.41 -14.47
CA SER A 266 -11.27 22.58 -13.02
C SER A 266 -11.11 21.26 -12.28
N LEU A 267 -11.76 20.19 -12.73
CA LEU A 267 -11.64 18.85 -12.16
C LEU A 267 -10.21 18.27 -12.31
N SER A 268 -9.58 18.48 -13.46
CA SER A 268 -8.20 18.02 -13.70
C SER A 268 -7.20 18.76 -12.80
N ARG A 269 -7.39 20.06 -12.56
CA ARG A 269 -6.58 20.81 -11.58
C ARG A 269 -6.78 20.29 -10.16
N MET A 270 -8.01 19.98 -9.75
CA MET A 270 -8.29 19.36 -8.45
C MET A 270 -7.57 18.00 -8.30
N LEU A 271 -7.59 17.17 -9.35
CA LEU A 271 -6.87 15.91 -9.36
C LEU A 271 -5.36 16.10 -9.21
N LEU A 272 -4.78 17.03 -9.95
CA LEU A 272 -3.35 17.34 -9.84
C LEU A 272 -3.00 17.89 -8.44
N CYS A 273 -3.83 18.78 -7.87
CA CYS A 273 -3.66 19.25 -6.49
C CYS A 273 -3.68 18.08 -5.49
N GLN A 274 -4.62 17.13 -5.64
CA GLN A 274 -4.69 15.95 -4.78
C GLN A 274 -3.43 15.09 -4.87
N LEU A 275 -2.93 14.84 -6.08
CA LEU A 275 -1.70 14.07 -6.29
C LEU A 275 -0.47 14.78 -5.68
N CYS A 276 -0.38 16.09 -5.82
CA CYS A 276 0.68 16.91 -5.24
C CYS A 276 0.52 17.15 -3.73
N GLY A 277 -0.59 16.70 -3.12
CA GLY A 277 -0.89 16.93 -1.71
C GLY A 277 -1.19 18.39 -1.36
N LEU A 278 -1.65 19.16 -2.34
CA LEU A 278 -2.12 20.56 -2.19
C LEU A 278 -3.62 20.57 -1.84
N ASP A 279 -4.11 21.72 -1.38
CA ASP A 279 -5.55 21.93 -1.23
C ASP A 279 -6.23 21.87 -2.60
N LEU A 280 -7.40 21.22 -2.68
CA LEU A 280 -8.16 21.04 -3.92
C LEU A 280 -8.60 22.37 -4.56
N SER A 281 -8.74 23.41 -3.75
CA SER A 281 -9.12 24.75 -4.17
C SER A 281 -7.93 25.67 -4.50
N SER A 282 -6.70 25.17 -4.40
CA SER A 282 -5.50 25.97 -4.68
C SER A 282 -5.48 26.46 -6.14
N PRO A 283 -5.31 27.76 -6.37
CA PRO A 283 -5.22 28.31 -7.73
C PRO A 283 -3.83 28.00 -8.31
N ILE A 284 -3.71 26.87 -9.01
CA ILE A 284 -2.46 26.49 -9.68
C ILE A 284 -2.48 26.92 -11.15
N THR A 285 -1.32 27.30 -11.67
CA THR A 285 -1.08 27.52 -13.11
C THR A 285 0.19 26.73 -13.49
N LEU A 286 0.11 26.02 -14.60
CA LEU A 286 1.25 25.23 -15.06
C LEU A 286 2.10 26.05 -16.04
N LYS A 287 3.41 25.77 -16.05
CA LYS A 287 4.34 26.46 -16.94
C LYS A 287 3.94 26.26 -18.39
N ASP A 288 3.64 25.02 -18.78
CA ASP A 288 3.39 24.65 -20.17
C ASP A 288 1.96 25.02 -20.65
N GLU A 289 1.05 25.48 -19.76
CA GLU A 289 -0.24 26.09 -20.17
C GLU A 289 -0.07 27.40 -20.97
N ARG A 290 1.10 28.03 -20.88
CA ARG A 290 1.42 29.29 -21.56
C ARG A 290 2.08 29.11 -22.92
N GLU A 291 2.56 27.89 -23.20
CA GLU A 291 3.18 27.56 -24.46
C GLU A 291 2.12 27.28 -25.53
N ASP A 292 2.21 27.99 -26.65
CA ASP A 292 1.24 27.83 -27.75
C ASP A 292 1.65 26.68 -28.68
N ASP A 293 2.91 26.24 -28.64
CA ASP A 293 3.41 25.10 -29.39
C ASP A 293 4.15 24.11 -28.46
N LEU A 294 3.55 22.94 -28.27
CA LEU A 294 4.08 21.85 -27.45
C LEU A 294 4.92 20.87 -28.28
N SER A 295 5.60 21.36 -29.31
CA SER A 295 6.40 20.49 -30.21
C SER A 295 7.37 19.63 -29.41
N PRO A 296 7.23 18.30 -29.46
CA PRO A 296 8.12 17.39 -28.74
C PRO A 296 9.44 17.22 -29.51
N ASP A 297 10.54 17.08 -28.76
CA ASP A 297 11.78 16.61 -29.34
C ASP A 297 11.61 15.15 -29.80
N PRO A 298 12.03 14.80 -31.02
CA PRO A 298 11.91 13.43 -31.50
C PRO A 298 12.80 12.50 -30.70
N VAL A 299 12.19 11.60 -29.89
CA VAL A 299 12.90 10.55 -29.17
C VAL A 299 13.04 9.32 -30.08
N ALA A 300 14.27 8.97 -30.44
CA ALA A 300 14.53 7.70 -31.09
C ALA A 300 14.37 6.54 -30.11
N ALA A 301 13.40 5.68 -30.34
CA ALA A 301 13.28 4.40 -29.63
C ALA A 301 14.44 3.48 -30.02
N ASN A 302 15.58 3.59 -29.32
CA ASN A 302 16.67 2.62 -29.45
C ASN A 302 16.29 1.30 -28.81
N GLY A 303 16.83 0.19 -29.31
CA GLY A 303 16.51 -1.15 -28.83
C GLY A 303 16.67 -1.26 -27.30
N ILE A 304 15.60 -1.66 -26.63
CA ILE A 304 15.54 -1.81 -25.17
C ILE A 304 16.05 -3.19 -24.82
N ASP A 305 17.09 -3.28 -23.97
CA ASP A 305 17.57 -4.57 -23.45
C ASP A 305 16.63 -5.06 -22.33
N LEU A 306 15.92 -6.15 -22.58
CA LEU A 306 14.99 -6.77 -21.63
C LEU A 306 15.68 -7.22 -20.32
N ASN A 307 16.94 -7.64 -20.37
CA ASN A 307 17.67 -8.05 -19.17
C ASN A 307 17.87 -6.87 -18.21
N THR A 308 18.22 -5.71 -18.77
CA THR A 308 18.34 -4.46 -18.01
C THR A 308 16.98 -4.07 -17.42
N VAL A 309 15.89 -4.20 -18.19
CA VAL A 309 14.52 -3.93 -17.70
C VAL A 309 14.16 -4.83 -16.52
N TYR A 310 14.39 -6.14 -16.63
CA TYR A 310 14.11 -7.06 -15.51
C TYR A 310 14.95 -6.77 -14.27
N ALA A 311 16.21 -6.37 -14.43
CA ALA A 311 17.09 -6.07 -13.31
C ALA A 311 16.73 -4.78 -12.56
N THR A 312 16.14 -3.81 -13.27
CA THR A 312 15.83 -2.48 -12.71
C THR A 312 14.41 -2.34 -12.18
N ARG A 313 13.48 -3.23 -12.56
CA ARG A 313 12.08 -3.12 -12.16
C ARG A 313 11.80 -3.61 -10.74
N PRO A 314 11.24 -2.74 -9.86
CA PRO A 314 10.89 -3.11 -8.49
C PRO A 314 9.84 -4.22 -8.41
N GLU A 315 8.92 -4.30 -9.40
CA GLU A 315 7.88 -5.32 -9.45
C GLU A 315 8.47 -6.72 -9.64
N VAL A 316 9.47 -6.85 -10.52
CA VAL A 316 10.17 -8.11 -10.73
C VAL A 316 10.91 -8.51 -9.46
N ARG A 317 11.63 -7.56 -8.85
CA ARG A 317 12.34 -7.79 -7.60
C ARG A 317 11.41 -8.17 -6.45
N SER A 318 10.22 -7.55 -6.38
CA SER A 318 9.16 -7.89 -5.41
C SER A 318 8.71 -9.35 -5.55
N LEU A 319 8.50 -9.82 -6.77
CA LEU A 319 8.09 -11.20 -7.04
C LEU A 319 9.22 -12.21 -6.78
N GLU A 320 10.48 -11.84 -7.06
CA GLU A 320 11.64 -12.65 -6.67
C GLU A 320 11.71 -12.84 -5.15
N LEU A 321 11.57 -11.74 -4.39
CA LEU A 321 11.55 -11.78 -2.93
C LEU A 321 10.36 -12.59 -2.39
N ALA A 322 9.18 -12.45 -3.01
CA ALA A 322 8.02 -13.27 -2.68
C ALA A 322 8.30 -14.76 -2.89
N THR A 323 8.96 -15.13 -3.99
CA THR A 323 9.37 -16.51 -4.27
C THR A 323 10.33 -17.03 -3.19
N GLU A 324 11.30 -16.23 -2.75
CA GLU A 324 12.20 -16.58 -1.65
C GLU A 324 11.46 -16.72 -0.32
N ILE A 325 10.48 -15.89 -0.03
CA ILE A 325 9.61 -16.01 1.15
C ILE A 325 8.88 -17.36 1.12
N TYR A 326 8.29 -17.75 0.00
CA TYR A 326 7.59 -19.03 -0.12
C TYR A 326 8.54 -20.22 -0.01
N LYS A 327 9.77 -20.16 -0.53
CA LYS A 327 10.82 -21.17 -0.29
C LYS A 327 11.15 -21.29 1.19
N GLN A 328 11.23 -20.19 1.94
CA GLN A 328 11.45 -20.25 3.39
C GLN A 328 10.22 -20.74 4.16
N LYS A 329 8.99 -20.48 3.70
CA LYS A 329 7.77 -21.07 4.27
C LYS A 329 7.78 -22.61 4.20
N VAL A 330 8.31 -23.18 3.10
CA VAL A 330 8.55 -24.65 3.03
C VAL A 330 9.46 -25.12 4.16
N ASN A 331 10.53 -24.36 4.48
CA ASN A 331 11.43 -24.70 5.57
C ASN A 331 10.76 -24.56 6.95
N VAL A 332 9.90 -23.58 7.15
CA VAL A 332 9.09 -23.42 8.37
C VAL A 332 8.17 -24.63 8.54
N THR A 333 7.40 -24.99 7.50
CA THR A 333 6.50 -26.16 7.54
C THR A 333 7.26 -27.45 7.82
N ARG A 334 8.43 -27.63 7.18
CA ARG A 334 9.29 -28.80 7.41
C ARG A 334 9.80 -28.87 8.86
N SER A 335 10.11 -27.71 9.47
CA SER A 335 10.65 -27.65 10.83
C SER A 335 9.67 -28.11 11.91
N GLU A 336 8.36 -28.09 11.63
CA GLU A 336 7.32 -28.59 12.55
C GLU A 336 7.37 -30.09 12.77
N TYR A 337 8.03 -30.82 11.88
CA TYR A 337 8.23 -32.28 11.91
C TYR A 337 9.68 -32.69 12.23
N LEU A 338 10.50 -31.71 12.63
CA LEU A 338 11.86 -31.95 13.10
C LEU A 338 11.96 -31.85 14.63
N PRO A 339 12.94 -32.49 15.27
CA PRO A 339 13.15 -32.35 16.70
C PRO A 339 13.31 -30.90 17.12
N SER A 340 12.80 -30.57 18.31
CA SER A 340 13.04 -29.28 18.95
C SER A 340 13.65 -29.45 20.33
N LEU A 341 14.52 -28.51 20.71
CA LEU A 341 15.28 -28.53 21.96
C LEU A 341 15.17 -27.14 22.60
N ALA A 342 14.72 -27.09 23.86
CA ALA A 342 14.64 -25.86 24.62
C ALA A 342 15.24 -26.07 26.03
N LEU A 343 15.93 -25.04 26.52
CA LEU A 343 16.29 -24.91 27.92
C LEU A 343 15.14 -24.25 28.65
N MET A 344 14.69 -24.85 29.76
CA MET A 344 13.64 -24.29 30.60
C MET A 344 14.16 -24.12 32.04
N GLY A 345 13.83 -22.97 32.62
CA GLY A 345 14.05 -22.72 34.05
C GLY A 345 12.77 -22.22 34.68
N SER A 346 12.45 -22.65 35.88
CA SER A 346 11.34 -22.02 36.61
C SER A 346 11.66 -21.84 38.09
N TYR A 347 11.10 -20.78 38.64
CA TYR A 347 11.04 -20.57 40.10
C TYR A 347 9.56 -20.53 40.49
N MET A 348 9.14 -21.50 41.27
CA MET A 348 7.75 -21.56 41.72
C MET A 348 7.68 -21.27 43.23
N MET A 349 6.74 -20.45 43.63
CA MET A 349 6.52 -20.05 45.00
C MET A 349 5.05 -20.28 45.36
N THR A 350 4.83 -20.87 46.52
CA THR A 350 3.46 -21.18 47.01
C THR A 350 3.29 -20.78 48.49
N ASN A 351 2.05 -20.45 48.86
CA ASN A 351 1.60 -20.31 50.24
C ASN A 351 0.21 -20.94 50.39
N PRO A 352 -0.02 -21.97 51.23
CA PRO A 352 0.98 -22.69 51.99
C PRO A 352 2.11 -23.32 51.15
N SER A 353 3.29 -23.43 51.74
CA SER A 353 4.44 -24.03 51.05
C SER A 353 4.22 -25.49 50.81
N VAL A 354 4.08 -25.92 49.57
CA VAL A 354 3.93 -27.29 49.16
C VAL A 354 5.27 -28.07 49.19
N PHE A 355 6.39 -27.36 49.34
CA PHE A 355 7.74 -27.94 49.30
C PHE A 355 8.28 -28.36 50.66
N ASN A 356 7.62 -28.02 51.75
CA ASN A 356 8.11 -28.32 53.09
C ASN A 356 6.97 -28.39 54.12
N GLY A 357 6.08 -29.38 53.97
CA GLY A 357 5.08 -29.73 54.95
C GLY A 357 3.94 -28.71 55.16
N PHE A 358 3.48 -28.05 54.11
CA PHE A 358 2.35 -27.08 54.12
C PHE A 358 2.44 -25.96 55.13
N GLU A 359 3.62 -25.48 55.48
CA GLU A 359 3.71 -24.28 56.31
C GLU A 359 3.00 -23.08 55.67
N LYS A 360 2.22 -22.34 56.46
CA LYS A 360 1.61 -21.07 56.05
C LYS A 360 2.63 -19.95 55.81
N LYS A 361 3.60 -20.21 54.96
CA LYS A 361 4.63 -19.25 54.55
C LYS A 361 4.88 -19.38 53.08
N PHE A 362 5.27 -18.28 52.47
CA PHE A 362 5.75 -18.33 51.09
C PHE A 362 7.12 -19.01 51.06
N LYS A 363 7.23 -20.12 50.37
CA LYS A 363 8.50 -20.79 50.04
C LYS A 363 8.52 -21.10 48.56
N GLY A 364 9.70 -21.01 47.95
CA GLY A 364 9.89 -21.25 46.54
C GLY A 364 10.90 -22.35 46.28
N MET A 365 10.78 -22.96 45.12
CA MET A 365 11.70 -23.93 44.56
C MET A 365 12.02 -23.53 43.11
N TRP A 366 13.29 -23.66 42.75
CA TRP A 366 13.71 -23.49 41.36
C TRP A 366 13.99 -24.84 40.70
N ASN A 367 13.76 -24.92 39.42
CA ASN A 367 14.20 -26.02 38.58
C ASN A 367 14.80 -25.50 37.29
N VAL A 368 15.73 -26.25 36.71
CA VAL A 368 16.30 -26.01 35.39
C VAL A 368 16.40 -27.36 34.70
N GLY A 369 15.98 -27.40 33.46
CA GLY A 369 15.97 -28.62 32.66
C GLY A 369 16.03 -28.32 31.15
N VAL A 370 16.23 -29.39 30.39
CA VAL A 370 16.23 -29.37 28.94
C VAL A 370 15.03 -30.18 28.45
N VAL A 371 14.23 -29.60 27.58
CA VAL A 371 13.09 -30.30 26.96
C VAL A 371 13.43 -30.60 25.52
N LEU A 372 13.44 -31.89 25.19
CA LEU A 372 13.58 -32.40 23.82
C LEU A 372 12.21 -32.91 23.36
N GLN A 373 11.66 -32.33 22.31
CA GLN A 373 10.43 -32.81 21.67
C GLN A 373 10.78 -33.41 20.31
N VAL A 374 10.43 -34.67 20.09
CA VAL A 374 10.64 -35.36 18.83
C VAL A 374 9.30 -35.85 18.29
N PRO A 375 8.78 -35.28 17.22
CA PRO A 375 7.57 -35.76 16.55
C PRO A 375 7.87 -37.16 15.93
N ILE A 376 7.17 -38.20 16.35
CA ILE A 376 7.46 -39.57 15.89
C ILE A 376 6.51 -39.96 14.75
N TRP A 377 5.22 -39.78 14.92
CA TRP A 377 4.24 -40.29 13.95
C TRP A 377 3.01 -39.37 13.81
N HIS A 378 2.69 -38.95 12.58
CA HIS A 378 1.58 -38.09 12.25
C HIS A 378 0.86 -38.52 10.96
N TRP A 379 0.77 -39.82 10.69
CA TRP A 379 0.03 -40.42 9.58
C TRP A 379 0.32 -39.78 8.20
N GLY A 380 1.53 -39.32 7.96
CA GLY A 380 1.98 -38.70 6.72
C GLY A 380 1.59 -37.20 6.57
N GLU A 381 0.97 -36.58 7.58
CA GLU A 381 0.55 -35.16 7.55
C GLU A 381 1.71 -34.24 7.15
N GLY A 382 2.90 -34.43 7.73
CA GLY A 382 4.07 -33.61 7.42
C GLY A 382 4.48 -33.66 5.95
N MET A 383 4.41 -34.87 5.35
CA MET A 383 4.69 -35.03 3.93
C MET A 383 3.70 -34.24 3.05
N TYR A 384 2.41 -34.32 3.37
CA TYR A 384 1.39 -33.61 2.60
C TYR A 384 1.48 -32.09 2.79
N LYS A 385 1.67 -31.59 4.01
CA LYS A 385 1.87 -30.15 4.27
C LYS A 385 3.11 -29.60 3.56
N VAL A 386 4.24 -30.32 3.57
CA VAL A 386 5.44 -29.92 2.85
C VAL A 386 5.21 -29.94 1.34
N LYS A 387 4.46 -30.93 0.80
CA LYS A 387 4.09 -30.95 -0.64
C LYS A 387 3.19 -29.75 -1.00
N ALA A 388 2.23 -29.41 -0.14
CA ALA A 388 1.38 -28.24 -0.32
C ALA A 388 2.21 -26.93 -0.32
N ALA A 389 3.07 -26.73 0.68
CA ALA A 389 3.96 -25.56 0.74
C ALA A 389 4.90 -25.46 -0.49
N LYS A 390 5.40 -26.60 -0.99
CA LYS A 390 6.17 -26.63 -2.25
C LYS A 390 5.34 -26.27 -3.47
N ALA A 391 4.05 -26.62 -3.50
CA ALA A 391 3.15 -26.19 -4.55
C ALA A 391 2.93 -24.68 -4.52
N GLU A 392 2.74 -24.09 -3.34
CA GLU A 392 2.67 -22.63 -3.16
C GLU A 392 3.96 -21.91 -3.64
N ALA A 393 5.13 -22.48 -3.34
CA ALA A 393 6.39 -21.92 -3.84
C ALA A 393 6.50 -22.00 -5.38
N ARG A 394 5.95 -23.05 -6.02
CA ARG A 394 5.88 -23.12 -7.49
C ARG A 394 4.88 -22.12 -8.07
N ILE A 395 3.74 -21.90 -7.40
CA ILE A 395 2.78 -20.87 -7.81
C ILE A 395 3.46 -19.49 -7.82
N ALA A 396 4.21 -19.15 -6.76
CA ALA A 396 4.96 -17.90 -6.71
C ALA A 396 6.01 -17.79 -7.85
N GLN A 397 6.66 -18.90 -8.21
CA GLN A 397 7.58 -18.92 -9.35
C GLN A 397 6.85 -18.66 -10.67
N TYR A 398 5.71 -19.31 -10.92
CA TYR A 398 4.93 -19.07 -12.12
C TYR A 398 4.38 -17.65 -12.21
N GLN A 399 4.04 -17.03 -11.07
CA GLN A 399 3.65 -15.62 -11.02
C GLN A 399 4.80 -14.68 -11.43
N LEU A 400 6.04 -15.01 -11.05
CA LEU A 400 7.22 -14.28 -11.48
C LEU A 400 7.45 -14.44 -13.00
N ASP A 401 7.32 -15.65 -13.52
CA ASP A 401 7.52 -15.94 -14.95
C ASP A 401 6.44 -15.24 -15.80
N ASP A 402 5.16 -15.32 -15.41
CA ASP A 402 4.04 -14.60 -16.04
C ASP A 402 4.23 -13.07 -16.01
N ALA A 403 4.74 -12.54 -14.89
CA ALA A 403 5.03 -11.11 -14.81
C ALA A 403 6.14 -10.69 -15.78
N LYS A 404 7.18 -11.50 -15.96
CA LYS A 404 8.24 -11.22 -16.95
C LYS A 404 7.68 -11.23 -18.38
N GLU A 405 6.83 -12.18 -18.74
CA GLU A 405 6.18 -12.21 -20.05
C GLU A 405 5.29 -10.97 -20.28
N LYS A 406 4.53 -10.56 -19.26
CA LYS A 406 3.72 -9.32 -19.30
C LYS A 406 4.55 -8.07 -19.48
N ILE A 407 5.71 -8.00 -18.79
CA ILE A 407 6.65 -6.88 -18.92
C ILE A 407 7.24 -6.83 -20.33
N GLU A 408 7.63 -7.97 -20.91
CA GLU A 408 8.09 -8.01 -22.28
C GLU A 408 7.03 -7.50 -23.26
N LEU A 409 5.77 -7.94 -23.09
CA LEU A 409 4.65 -7.43 -23.87
C LEU A 409 4.47 -5.91 -23.69
N GLN A 410 4.53 -5.39 -22.46
CA GLN A 410 4.40 -3.96 -22.19
C GLN A 410 5.52 -3.13 -22.84
N VAL A 411 6.77 -3.63 -22.80
CA VAL A 411 7.91 -2.97 -23.44
C VAL A 411 7.68 -2.90 -24.96
N ASN A 412 7.30 -4.00 -25.58
CA ASN A 412 7.00 -4.01 -27.00
C ASN A 412 5.83 -3.07 -27.35
N GLN A 413 4.75 -3.08 -26.56
CA GLN A 413 3.63 -2.17 -26.76
C GLN A 413 4.04 -0.69 -26.60
N SER A 414 4.95 -0.37 -25.69
CA SER A 414 5.43 1.01 -25.51
C SER A 414 6.21 1.50 -26.73
N VAL A 415 7.04 0.66 -27.32
CA VAL A 415 7.76 0.99 -28.57
C VAL A 415 6.76 1.25 -29.72
N PHE A 416 5.72 0.43 -29.86
CA PHE A 416 4.68 0.67 -30.84
C PHE A 416 3.94 1.99 -30.61
N LYS A 417 3.57 2.28 -29.35
CA LYS A 417 2.88 3.53 -29.00
C LYS A 417 3.71 4.78 -29.30
N VAL A 418 5.03 4.77 -29.03
CA VAL A 418 5.92 5.88 -29.40
C VAL A 418 5.90 6.13 -30.90
N ASN A 419 6.05 5.08 -31.69
CA ASN A 419 6.03 5.17 -33.15
C ASN A 419 4.65 5.61 -33.71
N GLU A 420 3.58 5.15 -33.09
CA GLU A 420 2.20 5.52 -33.43
C GLU A 420 1.94 7.00 -33.13
N ALA A 421 2.30 7.47 -31.92
CA ALA A 421 2.14 8.86 -31.51
C ALA A 421 2.88 9.82 -32.43
N ALA A 422 4.14 9.50 -32.79
CA ALA A 422 4.92 10.30 -33.73
C ALA A 422 4.27 10.38 -35.11
N LYS A 423 3.77 9.27 -35.65
CA LYS A 423 3.05 9.25 -36.93
C LYS A 423 1.73 10.02 -36.87
N LYS A 424 0.99 9.86 -35.77
CA LYS A 424 -0.29 10.55 -35.51
C LYS A 424 -0.10 12.06 -35.49
N LEU A 425 0.96 12.54 -34.87
CA LEU A 425 1.31 13.97 -34.83
C LEU A 425 1.56 14.52 -36.26
N ILE A 426 2.39 13.85 -37.06
CA ILE A 426 2.66 14.25 -38.44
C ILE A 426 1.37 14.28 -39.27
N MET A 427 0.47 13.32 -39.06
CA MET A 427 -0.81 13.27 -39.76
C MET A 427 -1.76 14.38 -39.31
N ALA A 428 -1.81 14.65 -37.99
CA ALA A 428 -2.64 15.71 -37.43
C ALA A 428 -2.18 17.10 -37.91
N GLU A 429 -0.89 17.34 -38.01
CA GLU A 429 -0.33 18.60 -38.57
C GLU A 429 -0.72 18.78 -40.03
N LYS A 430 -0.58 17.75 -40.85
CA LYS A 430 -1.00 17.79 -42.25
C LYS A 430 -2.53 17.98 -42.40
N ASN A 431 -3.30 17.34 -41.53
CA ASN A 431 -4.75 17.49 -41.53
C ASN A 431 -5.15 18.91 -41.16
N LEU A 432 -4.50 19.51 -40.17
CA LEU A 432 -4.73 20.89 -39.76
C LEU A 432 -4.38 21.84 -40.90
N GLU A 433 -3.23 21.71 -41.57
CA GLU A 433 -2.86 22.52 -42.73
C GLU A 433 -3.98 22.56 -43.80
N LYS A 434 -4.57 21.38 -44.09
CA LYS A 434 -5.69 21.27 -45.06
C LYS A 434 -7.00 21.87 -44.53
N ALA A 435 -7.26 21.73 -43.24
CA ALA A 435 -8.46 22.32 -42.59
C ALA A 435 -8.35 23.85 -42.53
N ASP A 436 -7.15 24.40 -42.27
CA ASP A 436 -6.90 25.85 -42.31
C ASP A 436 -7.17 26.42 -43.72
N GLU A 437 -6.64 25.77 -44.76
CA GLU A 437 -6.85 26.19 -46.15
C GLU A 437 -8.33 26.08 -46.53
N ASN A 438 -9.01 25.00 -46.17
CA ASN A 438 -10.44 24.81 -46.43
C ASN A 438 -11.26 25.92 -45.76
N LEU A 439 -10.99 26.24 -44.49
CA LEU A 439 -11.66 27.29 -43.75
C LEU A 439 -11.43 28.66 -44.41
N ARG A 440 -10.20 28.95 -44.81
CA ARG A 440 -9.85 30.19 -45.49
C ARG A 440 -10.63 30.36 -46.79
N TYR A 441 -10.71 29.34 -47.65
CA TYR A 441 -11.47 29.40 -48.91
C TYR A 441 -12.99 29.47 -48.66
N ALA A 442 -13.50 28.73 -47.69
CA ALA A 442 -14.91 28.80 -47.33
C ALA A 442 -15.34 30.18 -46.84
N THR A 443 -14.49 30.81 -46.00
CA THR A 443 -14.74 32.15 -45.48
C THR A 443 -14.70 33.21 -46.58
N LEU A 444 -13.68 33.19 -47.45
CA LEU A 444 -13.57 34.10 -48.59
C LEU A 444 -14.78 33.93 -49.56
N GLY A 445 -15.13 32.69 -49.88
CA GLY A 445 -16.29 32.43 -50.74
C GLY A 445 -17.63 32.85 -50.16
N PHE A 446 -17.74 32.83 -48.83
CA PHE A 446 -18.92 33.34 -48.11
C PHE A 446 -18.97 34.87 -48.15
N GLU A 447 -17.84 35.54 -47.90
CA GLU A 447 -17.74 37.02 -47.96
C GLU A 447 -18.08 37.56 -49.37
N GLU A 448 -17.74 36.82 -50.41
CA GLU A 448 -18.05 37.11 -51.83
C GLU A 448 -19.47 36.65 -52.21
N GLY A 449 -20.24 36.03 -51.30
CA GLY A 449 -21.62 35.60 -51.56
C GLY A 449 -21.73 34.34 -52.45
N VAL A 450 -20.62 33.63 -52.71
CA VAL A 450 -20.58 32.43 -53.59
C VAL A 450 -20.83 31.14 -52.80
N ILE A 451 -20.52 31.11 -51.51
CA ILE A 451 -20.63 29.93 -50.63
C ILE A 451 -21.69 30.19 -49.53
N ALA A 452 -22.53 29.22 -49.25
CA ALA A 452 -23.54 29.29 -48.19
C ALA A 452 -22.92 29.27 -46.80
N ALA A 453 -23.57 29.90 -45.81
CA ALA A 453 -23.14 29.90 -44.40
C ALA A 453 -22.97 28.49 -43.82
N SER A 454 -23.78 27.51 -44.27
CA SER A 454 -23.67 26.10 -43.86
C SER A 454 -22.30 25.48 -44.19
N ASN A 455 -21.71 25.83 -45.35
CA ASN A 455 -20.40 25.30 -45.76
C ASN A 455 -19.27 25.90 -44.92
N VAL A 456 -19.42 27.20 -44.52
CA VAL A 456 -18.49 27.85 -43.61
C VAL A 456 -18.55 27.18 -42.22
N LEU A 457 -19.73 26.88 -41.72
CA LEU A 457 -19.93 26.16 -40.46
C LEU A 457 -19.30 24.78 -40.48
N GLU A 458 -19.44 24.05 -41.61
CA GLU A 458 -18.78 22.76 -41.79
C GLU A 458 -17.26 22.87 -41.80
N ALA A 459 -16.71 23.85 -42.54
CA ALA A 459 -15.27 24.13 -42.55
C ALA A 459 -14.74 24.53 -41.15
N HIS A 460 -15.47 25.33 -40.39
CA HIS A 460 -15.15 25.66 -39.00
C HIS A 460 -15.14 24.46 -38.12
N THR A 461 -16.10 23.54 -38.25
CA THR A 461 -16.16 22.31 -37.45
C THR A 461 -14.99 21.37 -37.77
N ALA A 462 -14.64 21.22 -39.06
CA ALA A 462 -13.50 20.44 -39.51
C ALA A 462 -12.18 21.04 -38.97
N TRP A 463 -12.01 22.33 -39.00
CA TRP A 463 -10.86 23.04 -38.45
C TRP A 463 -10.74 22.85 -36.92
N LEU A 464 -11.83 23.01 -36.16
CA LEU A 464 -11.86 22.78 -34.72
C LEU A 464 -11.44 21.34 -34.38
N SER A 465 -11.95 20.36 -35.12
CA SER A 465 -11.57 18.95 -34.95
C SER A 465 -10.09 18.74 -35.21
N ALA A 466 -9.55 19.28 -36.32
CA ALA A 466 -8.15 19.15 -36.67
C ALA A 466 -7.21 19.82 -35.64
N GLN A 467 -7.59 21.00 -35.11
CA GLN A 467 -6.83 21.64 -34.04
C GLN A 467 -6.85 20.82 -32.75
N SER A 468 -8.01 20.28 -32.35
CA SER A 468 -8.13 19.42 -31.19
C SER A 468 -7.30 18.13 -31.34
N GLU A 469 -7.32 17.52 -32.53
CA GLU A 469 -6.51 16.34 -32.85
C GLU A 469 -5.01 16.63 -32.78
N LYS A 470 -4.55 17.80 -33.25
CA LYS A 470 -3.15 18.23 -33.11
C LYS A 470 -2.76 18.34 -31.63
N ILE A 471 -3.56 19.02 -30.81
CA ILE A 471 -3.31 19.15 -29.36
C ILE A 471 -3.21 17.75 -28.73
N ASP A 472 -4.16 16.86 -29.01
CA ASP A 472 -4.15 15.50 -28.46
C ASP A 472 -2.91 14.72 -28.92
N ALA A 473 -2.51 14.84 -30.20
CA ALA A 473 -1.33 14.17 -30.72
C ALA A 473 -0.03 14.70 -30.10
N GLN A 474 0.10 16.00 -29.84
CA GLN A 474 1.24 16.60 -29.15
C GLN A 474 1.35 16.08 -27.71
N ILE A 475 0.23 16.01 -26.99
CA ILE A 475 0.17 15.46 -25.64
C ILE A 475 0.48 13.96 -25.62
N ASP A 476 -0.05 13.20 -26.59
CA ASP A 476 0.23 11.76 -26.74
C ASP A 476 1.75 11.53 -26.90
N VAL A 477 2.45 12.34 -27.68
CA VAL A 477 3.91 12.22 -27.83
C VAL A 477 4.61 12.54 -26.51
N LYS A 478 4.25 13.62 -25.80
CA LYS A 478 4.82 13.97 -24.49
C LYS A 478 4.61 12.84 -23.47
N LEU A 479 3.45 12.21 -23.46
CA LEU A 479 3.15 11.07 -22.58
C LEU A 479 3.90 9.82 -22.99
N THR A 480 4.05 9.55 -24.29
CA THR A 480 4.79 8.37 -24.78
C THR A 480 6.30 8.48 -24.53
N ASP A 481 6.86 9.68 -24.41
CA ASP A 481 8.25 9.90 -23.99
C ASP A 481 8.47 9.50 -22.52
N ILE A 482 7.45 9.65 -21.68
CA ILE A 482 7.50 9.30 -20.26
C ILE A 482 7.39 7.78 -20.07
N TYR A 483 6.55 7.08 -20.85
CA TYR A 483 6.32 5.64 -20.71
C TYR A 483 7.60 4.78 -20.83
N PRO A 484 8.46 4.91 -21.85
CA PRO A 484 9.70 4.15 -21.93
C PRO A 484 10.64 4.43 -20.76
N VAL A 485 10.73 5.68 -20.32
CA VAL A 485 11.57 6.09 -19.19
C VAL A 485 11.06 5.49 -17.88
N SER A 486 9.76 5.54 -17.63
CA SER A 486 9.12 4.93 -16.47
C SER A 486 9.26 3.40 -16.47
N TYR A 487 9.14 2.76 -17.63
CA TYR A 487 9.24 1.31 -17.75
C TYR A 487 10.68 0.77 -17.79
N THR A 488 11.67 1.57 -18.13
CA THR A 488 13.07 1.14 -18.25
C THR A 488 13.98 1.65 -17.16
N HIS A 489 13.54 2.54 -16.27
CA HIS A 489 14.38 3.23 -15.27
C HIS A 489 15.60 3.95 -15.83
N LEU A 490 15.58 4.36 -17.11
CA LEU A 490 16.71 4.98 -17.77
C LEU A 490 17.00 6.43 -17.35
N ARG A 491 16.18 7.02 -16.47
CA ARG A 491 16.48 8.28 -15.78
C ARG A 491 16.29 8.11 -14.28
N ALA A 492 17.22 7.44 -13.63
CA ALA A 492 17.51 7.68 -12.23
C ALA A 492 18.35 8.96 -12.15
N HIS A 493 17.81 9.99 -11.56
CA HIS A 493 18.35 11.31 -11.15
C HIS A 493 17.90 12.49 -11.98
#